data_4c0652422313554337b0a0821baf1875
#
_entry.id   4c0652422313554337b0a0821baf1875
#
_cell.length_a   1.000
_cell.length_b   1.000
_cell.length_c   1.000
_cell.angle_alpha   90.00
_cell.angle_beta   90.00
_cell.angle_gamma   90.00
#
_symmetry.space_group_name_H-M   'P 1'
#
loop_
_entity.id
_entity.type
_entity.pdbx_description
1 polymer ?
#
loop_
_entity_poly.entity_id
_entity_poly.type
_entity_poly.pdbx_seq_one_letter_code
_entity_poly.pdbx_strand_id
1 'polypeptide(L)'
;MLQVDNVFQTPSSQAAKARSKHREFEVEEGDLITYLNVFLAYASKLEEQGEEFCKHWCSTHFLKYKTLQRANQLLGRLRATLKRFGFSYQDRHKSMQATGDDVRRCIVSGLFPNAAYLHPSGVYRTVRGDIPLHIHPTSILYALKPATWVVYAELIQTTKLLMKDITVIEPSWLEVLAPHY
;
A
#
# COMPACT_ATOMS: atom_id res chain seq x y z
N MET A 1 -0.42 4.36 6.18
CA MET A 1 0.26 4.78 4.95
C MET A 1 -0.64 5.64 4.05
N LEU A 2 -1.92 5.31 3.83
CA LEU A 2 -2.84 6.10 2.97
C LEU A 2 -3.05 7.56 3.40
N GLN A 3 -2.76 7.92 4.65
CA GLN A 3 -2.93 9.28 5.18
C GLN A 3 -1.64 10.11 5.19
N VAL A 4 -0.60 9.61 4.57
CA VAL A 4 0.68 10.30 4.44
C VAL A 4 1.10 10.38 2.98
N ASP A 5 1.94 11.37 2.67
CA ASP A 5 2.48 11.53 1.33
C ASP A 5 3.34 10.32 0.92
N ASN A 6 3.61 10.20 -0.38
CA ASN A 6 4.48 9.16 -0.91
C ASN A 6 5.80 9.11 -0.13
N VAL A 7 6.14 7.92 0.37
CA VAL A 7 7.33 7.65 1.18
C VAL A 7 8.62 7.62 0.38
N PHE A 8 8.53 7.39 -0.92
CA PHE A 8 9.66 7.33 -1.82
C PHE A 8 10.14 8.72 -2.25
N GLN A 9 11.43 8.86 -2.40
CA GLN A 9 12.09 10.05 -2.93
C GLN A 9 12.94 9.67 -4.13
N THR A 10 12.73 10.32 -5.26
CA THR A 10 13.47 10.02 -6.48
C THR A 10 14.14 11.30 -7.03
N PRO A 11 15.31 11.66 -6.48
CA PRO A 11 16.07 12.81 -7.00
C PRO A 11 16.44 12.59 -8.47
N SER A 12 16.28 13.60 -9.31
CA SER A 12 16.56 13.49 -10.75
C SER A 12 18.00 13.05 -11.04
N SER A 13 18.97 13.55 -10.26
CA SER A 13 20.40 13.21 -10.39
C SER A 13 20.75 11.76 -9.98
N GLN A 14 19.90 11.07 -9.22
CA GLN A 14 20.13 9.72 -8.70
C GLN A 14 18.94 8.77 -8.94
N ALA A 15 18.12 9.05 -9.95
CA ALA A 15 16.89 8.32 -10.19
C ALA A 15 17.07 6.80 -10.38
N ALA A 16 18.15 6.38 -11.05
CA ALA A 16 18.45 4.95 -11.25
C ALA A 16 18.81 4.27 -9.93
N LYS A 17 19.65 4.91 -9.10
CA LYS A 17 20.04 4.39 -7.79
C LYS A 17 18.85 4.32 -6.83
N ALA A 18 18.01 5.36 -6.82
CA ALA A 18 16.79 5.39 -6.01
C ALA A 18 15.85 4.25 -6.40
N ARG A 19 15.58 4.05 -7.69
CA ARG A 19 14.75 2.94 -8.19
C ARG A 19 15.30 1.57 -7.80
N SER A 20 16.62 1.37 -7.89
CA SER A 20 17.24 0.12 -7.44
C SER A 20 16.98 -0.16 -5.97
N LYS A 21 17.06 0.88 -5.12
CA LYS A 21 16.78 0.75 -3.68
C LYS A 21 15.30 0.54 -3.37
N HIS A 22 14.40 1.17 -4.10
CA HIS A 22 12.96 0.98 -3.91
C HIS A 22 12.52 -0.44 -4.25
N ARG A 23 13.13 -1.07 -5.29
CA ARG A 23 12.84 -2.46 -5.68
C ARG A 23 13.08 -3.48 -4.57
N GLU A 24 13.90 -3.17 -3.57
CA GLU A 24 14.11 -4.05 -2.41
C GLU A 24 12.82 -4.27 -1.59
N PHE A 25 11.84 -3.38 -1.74
CA PHE A 25 10.56 -3.41 -1.02
C PHE A 25 9.37 -3.79 -1.90
N GLU A 26 9.53 -3.68 -3.24
CA GLU A 26 8.46 -3.92 -4.21
C GLU A 26 8.01 -5.38 -4.20
N VAL A 27 6.69 -5.57 -4.24
CA VAL A 27 6.06 -6.89 -4.30
C VAL A 27 4.91 -6.88 -5.30
N GLU A 28 4.63 -8.04 -5.89
CA GLU A 28 3.60 -8.20 -6.94
C GLU A 28 2.17 -7.96 -6.42
N GLU A 29 1.96 -8.02 -5.11
CA GLU A 29 0.69 -7.73 -4.45
C GLU A 29 0.29 -6.24 -4.53
N GLY A 30 1.22 -5.37 -4.91
CA GLY A 30 0.95 -3.98 -5.24
C GLY A 30 1.49 -2.94 -4.27
N ASP A 31 1.05 -1.71 -4.49
CA ASP A 31 1.61 -0.51 -3.86
C ASP A 31 1.45 -0.50 -2.34
N LEU A 32 0.24 -0.89 -1.83
CA LEU A 32 -0.02 -0.80 -0.39
C LEU A 32 0.79 -1.82 0.42
N ILE A 33 1.04 -3.00 -0.15
CA ILE A 33 1.89 -4.02 0.51
C ILE A 33 3.36 -3.59 0.43
N THR A 34 3.78 -2.99 -0.66
CA THR A 34 5.12 -2.38 -0.78
C THR A 34 5.33 -1.29 0.27
N TYR A 35 4.35 -0.39 0.48
CA TYR A 35 4.43 0.62 1.55
C TYR A 35 4.47 0.01 2.94
N LEU A 36 3.75 -1.10 3.15
CA LEU A 36 3.82 -1.84 4.40
C LEU A 36 5.23 -2.38 4.64
N ASN A 37 5.87 -2.98 3.64
CA ASN A 37 7.24 -3.49 3.73
C ASN A 37 8.23 -2.38 4.09
N VAL A 38 8.12 -1.22 3.44
CA VAL A 38 8.94 -0.03 3.78
C VAL A 38 8.73 0.38 5.23
N PHE A 39 7.47 0.43 5.68
CA PHE A 39 7.15 0.84 7.05
C PHE A 39 7.65 -0.17 8.09
N LEU A 40 7.51 -1.47 7.84
CA LEU A 40 8.02 -2.51 8.75
C LEU A 40 9.54 -2.48 8.85
N ALA A 41 10.25 -2.31 7.72
CA ALA A 41 11.70 -2.14 7.73
C ALA A 41 12.12 -0.89 8.50
N TYR A 42 11.42 0.24 8.31
CA TYR A 42 11.64 1.47 9.07
C TYR A 42 11.44 1.25 10.57
N ALA A 43 10.34 0.61 10.98
CA ALA A 43 10.02 0.37 12.38
C ALA A 43 11.07 -0.52 13.07
N SER A 44 11.50 -1.60 12.41
CA SER A 44 12.57 -2.48 12.88
C SER A 44 13.90 -1.71 13.09
N LYS A 45 14.30 -0.89 12.10
CA LYS A 45 15.54 -0.09 12.22
C LYS A 45 15.46 0.96 13.31
N LEU A 46 14.29 1.55 13.52
CA LEU A 46 14.08 2.52 14.58
C LEU A 46 14.18 1.86 15.98
N GLU A 47 13.60 0.68 16.13
CA GLU A 47 13.60 -0.08 17.38
C GLU A 47 14.99 -0.66 17.72
N GLU A 48 15.67 -1.25 16.73
CA GLU A 48 16.95 -1.94 16.93
C GLU A 48 18.14 -0.99 17.06
N GLN A 49 18.16 0.11 16.31
CA GLN A 49 19.38 0.92 16.12
C GLN A 49 19.16 2.41 16.44
N GLY A 50 17.94 2.81 16.80
CA GLY A 50 17.62 4.16 17.20
C GLY A 50 17.43 5.15 16.06
N GLU A 51 17.10 6.39 16.43
CA GLU A 51 16.63 7.41 15.52
C GLU A 51 17.68 7.89 14.51
N GLU A 52 18.91 8.13 14.96
CA GLU A 52 19.96 8.67 14.09
C GLU A 52 20.37 7.68 13.00
N PHE A 53 20.51 6.41 13.35
CA PHE A 53 20.76 5.36 12.37
C PHE A 53 19.60 5.25 11.36
N CYS A 54 18.36 5.27 11.86
CA CYS A 54 17.18 5.17 11.03
C CYS A 54 17.06 6.34 10.04
N LYS A 55 17.42 7.57 10.43
CA LYS A 55 17.50 8.73 9.52
C LYS A 55 18.52 8.51 8.42
N HIS A 56 19.71 8.02 8.75
CA HIS A 56 20.75 7.70 7.77
C HIS A 56 20.31 6.60 6.83
N TRP A 57 19.73 5.51 7.37
CA TRP A 57 19.19 4.40 6.57
C TRP A 57 18.11 4.88 5.59
N CYS A 58 17.16 5.70 6.02
CA CYS A 58 16.16 6.30 5.14
C CYS A 58 16.81 7.11 4.00
N SER A 59 17.82 7.91 4.31
CA SER A 59 18.54 8.69 3.31
C SER A 59 19.22 7.81 2.27
N THR A 60 19.89 6.73 2.68
CA THR A 60 20.57 5.80 1.77
C THR A 60 19.63 4.97 0.91
N HIS A 61 18.39 4.75 1.37
CA HIS A 61 17.34 4.04 0.63
C HIS A 61 16.37 4.99 -0.10
N PHE A 62 16.67 6.29 -0.13
CA PHE A 62 15.82 7.31 -0.77
C PHE A 62 14.38 7.29 -0.24
N LEU A 63 14.24 7.19 1.09
CA LEU A 63 12.97 7.21 1.81
C LEU A 63 12.82 8.53 2.58
N LYS A 64 11.59 9.04 2.63
CA LYS A 64 11.27 10.26 3.38
C LYS A 64 11.08 9.94 4.86
N TYR A 65 12.12 10.10 5.66
CA TYR A 65 12.09 9.83 7.11
C TYR A 65 10.91 10.51 7.83
N LYS A 66 10.67 11.81 7.56
CA LYS A 66 9.57 12.56 8.20
C LYS A 66 8.19 11.98 7.87
N THR A 67 7.99 11.47 6.67
CA THR A 67 6.75 10.82 6.25
C THR A 67 6.54 9.52 7.00
N LEU A 68 7.58 8.69 7.14
CA LEU A 68 7.53 7.44 7.92
C LEU A 68 7.34 7.70 9.42
N GLN A 69 7.99 8.73 9.98
CA GLN A 69 7.78 9.17 11.35
C GLN A 69 6.32 9.58 11.59
N ARG A 70 5.72 10.32 10.66
CA ARG A 70 4.30 10.69 10.71
C ARG A 70 3.39 9.47 10.64
N ALA A 71 3.70 8.50 9.78
CA ALA A 71 2.95 7.24 9.70
C ALA A 71 3.00 6.46 11.03
N ASN A 72 4.16 6.41 11.69
CA ASN A 72 4.33 5.77 12.99
C ASN A 72 3.51 6.47 14.09
N GLN A 73 3.48 7.80 14.10
CA GLN A 73 2.62 8.57 15.02
C GLN A 73 1.13 8.30 14.78
N LEU A 74 0.70 8.22 13.51
CA LEU A 74 -0.68 7.88 13.15
C LEU A 74 -1.05 6.47 13.61
N LEU A 75 -0.15 5.50 13.45
CA LEU A 75 -0.36 4.13 13.95
C LEU A 75 -0.60 4.13 15.47
N GLY A 76 0.19 4.89 16.22
CA GLY A 76 -0.02 5.05 17.67
C GLY A 76 -1.40 5.62 18.02
N ARG A 77 -1.85 6.63 17.28
CA ARG A 77 -3.20 7.22 17.46
C ARG A 77 -4.31 6.23 17.13
N LEU A 78 -4.18 5.48 16.03
CA LEU A 78 -5.15 4.46 15.63
C LEU A 78 -5.25 3.33 16.67
N ARG A 79 -4.11 2.86 17.19
CA ARG A 79 -4.06 1.88 18.28
C ARG A 79 -4.76 2.39 19.55
N ALA A 80 -4.52 3.64 19.94
CA ALA A 80 -5.20 4.25 21.08
C ALA A 80 -6.72 4.36 20.85
N THR A 81 -7.14 4.69 19.63
CA THR A 81 -8.56 4.75 19.26
C THR A 81 -9.21 3.37 19.34
N LEU A 82 -8.59 2.34 18.79
CA LEU A 82 -9.10 0.96 18.87
C LEU A 82 -9.25 0.50 20.33
N LYS A 83 -8.26 0.81 21.17
CA LYS A 83 -8.33 0.50 22.61
C LYS A 83 -9.52 1.17 23.30
N ARG A 84 -9.84 2.42 22.94
CA ARG A 84 -11.01 3.14 23.46
C ARG A 84 -12.35 2.48 23.06
N PHE A 85 -12.40 1.84 21.90
CA PHE A 85 -13.55 1.06 21.44
C PHE A 85 -13.59 -0.38 21.98
N GLY A 86 -12.72 -0.73 22.95
CA GLY A 86 -12.69 -2.04 23.59
C GLY A 86 -11.95 -3.11 22.79
N PHE A 87 -11.31 -2.76 21.66
CA PHE A 87 -10.44 -3.67 20.95
C PHE A 87 -9.09 -3.72 21.65
N SER A 88 -8.78 -4.84 22.30
CA SER A 88 -7.45 -5.04 22.85
C SER A 88 -6.49 -5.44 21.73
N TYR A 89 -5.53 -4.58 21.42
CA TYR A 89 -4.36 -4.94 20.64
C TYR A 89 -3.44 -5.73 21.57
N GLN A 90 -3.59 -7.04 21.56
CA GLN A 90 -2.56 -7.91 22.10
C GLN A 90 -1.54 -8.11 20.98
N ASP A 91 -0.30 -7.78 21.25
CA ASP A 91 0.83 -8.19 20.40
C ASP A 91 0.86 -9.72 20.42
N ARG A 92 0.05 -10.32 19.56
CA ARG A 92 0.10 -11.76 19.28
C ARG A 92 1.33 -12.09 18.44
N HIS A 93 2.48 -11.53 18.82
CA HIS A 93 3.75 -11.74 18.13
C HIS A 93 4.25 -13.19 18.16
N LYS A 94 3.53 -14.11 18.76
CA LYS A 94 4.03 -15.48 18.92
C LYS A 94 3.19 -16.60 18.35
N SER A 95 1.97 -16.36 17.82
CA SER A 95 1.14 -17.51 17.41
C SER A 95 0.40 -17.42 16.07
N MET A 96 0.27 -16.25 15.45
CA MET A 96 -0.26 -16.11 14.09
C MET A 96 0.43 -14.95 13.40
N GLN A 97 1.42 -15.23 12.57
CA GLN A 97 1.91 -14.25 11.60
C GLN A 97 0.76 -13.97 10.63
N ALA A 98 0.28 -12.71 10.60
CA ALA A 98 -0.64 -12.27 9.57
C ALA A 98 0.02 -12.48 8.21
N THR A 99 -0.66 -13.16 7.32
CA THR A 99 -0.19 -13.38 5.97
C THR A 99 -0.40 -12.11 5.13
N GLY A 100 0.29 -11.98 4.00
CA GLY A 100 0.01 -10.92 3.04
C GLY A 100 -1.46 -10.88 2.61
N ASP A 101 -2.10 -12.05 2.54
CA ASP A 101 -3.52 -12.17 2.22
C ASP A 101 -4.44 -11.59 3.29
N ASP A 102 -4.13 -11.77 4.57
CA ASP A 102 -4.91 -11.20 5.65
C ASP A 102 -4.90 -9.66 5.59
N VAL A 103 -3.74 -9.08 5.28
CA VAL A 103 -3.60 -7.63 5.09
C VAL A 103 -4.40 -7.17 3.87
N ARG A 104 -4.30 -7.88 2.74
CA ARG A 104 -5.05 -7.56 1.52
C ARG A 104 -6.57 -7.67 1.74
N ARG A 105 -7.05 -8.67 2.48
CA ARG A 105 -8.46 -8.78 2.89
C ARG A 105 -8.91 -7.61 3.74
N CYS A 106 -8.10 -7.14 4.69
CA CYS A 106 -8.39 -5.93 5.44
C CYS A 106 -8.48 -4.69 4.53
N ILE A 107 -7.60 -4.58 3.53
CA ILE A 107 -7.64 -3.51 2.53
C ILE A 107 -8.96 -3.59 1.72
N VAL A 108 -9.34 -4.77 1.25
CA VAL A 108 -10.61 -4.99 0.53
C VAL A 108 -11.80 -4.57 1.37
N SER A 109 -11.84 -4.94 2.67
CA SER A 109 -12.93 -4.56 3.58
C SER A 109 -13.16 -3.04 3.68
N GLY A 110 -12.09 -2.24 3.51
CA GLY A 110 -12.16 -0.78 3.53
C GLY A 110 -12.31 -0.12 2.16
N LEU A 111 -11.87 -0.79 1.09
CA LEU A 111 -11.78 -0.23 -0.25
C LEU A 111 -12.60 -0.99 -1.30
N PHE A 112 -13.51 -1.88 -0.90
CA PHE A 112 -14.33 -2.66 -1.84
C PHE A 112 -15.09 -1.82 -2.89
N PRO A 113 -15.56 -0.58 -2.61
CA PRO A 113 -16.21 0.24 -3.63
C PRO A 113 -15.27 0.65 -4.77
N ASN A 114 -13.96 0.58 -4.52
CA ASN A 114 -12.90 0.89 -5.47
C ASN A 114 -12.33 -0.39 -6.11
N ALA A 115 -13.13 -1.44 -6.24
CA ALA A 115 -12.73 -2.64 -6.95
C ALA A 115 -12.81 -2.44 -8.46
N ALA A 116 -11.81 -2.98 -9.17
CA ALA A 116 -11.75 -2.97 -10.62
C ALA A 116 -11.24 -4.31 -11.15
N TYR A 117 -11.70 -4.68 -12.32
CA TYR A 117 -11.29 -5.89 -13.03
C TYR A 117 -10.68 -5.57 -14.39
N LEU A 118 -9.78 -6.42 -14.83
CA LEU A 118 -9.18 -6.34 -16.14
C LEU A 118 -10.16 -6.88 -17.19
N HIS A 119 -10.70 -5.98 -18.01
CA HIS A 119 -11.58 -6.36 -19.11
C HIS A 119 -10.78 -7.01 -20.26
N PRO A 120 -11.36 -7.92 -21.08
CA PRO A 120 -10.69 -8.54 -22.21
C PRO A 120 -10.08 -7.57 -23.23
N SER A 121 -10.56 -6.31 -23.27
CA SER A 121 -9.96 -5.24 -24.09
C SER A 121 -8.59 -4.76 -23.58
N GLY A 122 -8.09 -5.28 -22.45
CA GLY A 122 -6.83 -4.84 -21.83
C GLY A 122 -6.94 -3.57 -20.98
N VAL A 123 -8.17 -3.05 -20.76
CA VAL A 123 -8.43 -1.87 -19.94
C VAL A 123 -9.14 -2.30 -18.66
N TYR A 124 -8.74 -1.74 -17.52
CA TYR A 124 -9.48 -1.97 -16.27
C TYR A 124 -10.83 -1.28 -16.29
N ARG A 125 -11.80 -1.88 -15.60
CA ARG A 125 -13.14 -1.31 -15.43
C ARG A 125 -13.59 -1.41 -13.98
N THR A 126 -14.33 -0.40 -13.52
CA THR A 126 -14.96 -0.45 -12.19
C THR A 126 -16.01 -1.55 -12.17
N VAL A 127 -16.18 -2.24 -11.03
CA VAL A 127 -17.23 -3.25 -10.84
C VAL A 127 -18.62 -2.61 -10.98
N ARG A 128 -18.81 -1.42 -10.41
CA ARG A 128 -20.05 -0.65 -10.61
C ARG A 128 -19.82 0.44 -11.65
N GLY A 129 -20.71 0.52 -12.63
CA GLY A 129 -20.73 1.56 -13.64
C GLY A 129 -19.85 1.32 -14.86
N ASP A 130 -19.05 0.24 -14.87
CA ASP A 130 -18.23 -0.18 -16.02
C ASP A 130 -17.33 0.94 -16.59
N ILE A 131 -16.84 1.81 -15.69
CA ILE A 131 -16.03 2.99 -16.06
C ILE A 131 -14.61 2.54 -16.39
N PRO A 132 -14.02 2.94 -17.53
CA PRO A 132 -12.67 2.56 -17.91
C PRO A 132 -11.63 3.27 -17.03
N LEU A 133 -10.66 2.50 -16.55
CA LEU A 133 -9.59 2.92 -15.66
C LEU A 133 -8.22 2.48 -16.18
N HIS A 134 -7.21 3.27 -15.89
CA HIS A 134 -5.81 2.95 -16.23
C HIS A 134 -4.94 2.99 -14.97
N ILE A 135 -3.85 2.24 -14.98
CA ILE A 135 -2.88 2.26 -13.88
C ILE A 135 -2.06 3.55 -13.96
N HIS A 136 -1.89 4.23 -12.83
CA HIS A 136 -1.03 5.41 -12.75
C HIS A 136 0.45 5.01 -12.94
N PRO A 137 1.27 5.78 -13.70
CA PRO A 137 2.66 5.43 -13.98
C PRO A 137 3.58 5.30 -12.76
N THR A 138 3.18 5.85 -11.61
CA THR A 138 3.94 5.71 -10.35
C THR A 138 3.64 4.43 -9.58
N SER A 139 2.59 3.69 -9.96
CA SER A 139 2.32 2.38 -9.36
C SER A 139 3.36 1.35 -9.81
N ILE A 140 3.77 0.48 -8.89
CA ILE A 140 4.67 -0.64 -9.24
C ILE A 140 4.02 -1.59 -10.23
N LEU A 141 2.68 -1.73 -10.20
CA LEU A 141 1.93 -2.57 -11.12
C LEU A 141 1.90 -2.05 -12.55
N TYR A 142 2.31 -0.80 -12.79
CA TYR A 142 2.34 -0.21 -14.13
C TYR A 142 3.30 -0.94 -15.09
N ALA A 143 4.42 -1.43 -14.56
CA ALA A 143 5.45 -2.12 -15.32
C ALA A 143 5.35 -3.66 -15.26
N LEU A 144 4.43 -4.18 -14.46
CA LEU A 144 4.23 -5.61 -14.26
C LEU A 144 3.12 -6.14 -15.19
N LYS A 145 3.02 -7.48 -15.26
CA LYS A 145 1.91 -8.14 -15.93
C LYS A 145 0.59 -7.71 -15.25
N PRO A 146 -0.41 -7.27 -16.01
CA PRO A 146 -1.68 -6.83 -15.43
C PRO A 146 -2.33 -7.94 -14.59
N ALA A 147 -2.67 -7.61 -13.35
CA ALA A 147 -3.46 -8.47 -12.48
C ALA A 147 -4.93 -8.46 -12.90
N THR A 148 -5.64 -9.56 -12.71
CA THR A 148 -7.05 -9.66 -13.14
C THR A 148 -8.00 -8.83 -12.29
N TRP A 149 -7.75 -8.74 -10.98
CA TRP A 149 -8.57 -7.99 -10.04
C TRP A 149 -7.72 -7.14 -9.09
N VAL A 150 -8.17 -5.92 -8.87
CA VAL A 150 -7.46 -4.94 -8.03
C VAL A 150 -8.45 -4.10 -7.23
N VAL A 151 -7.97 -3.53 -6.13
CA VAL A 151 -8.58 -2.36 -5.48
C VAL A 151 -7.59 -1.20 -5.51
N TYR A 152 -8.11 0.02 -5.59
CA TYR A 152 -7.30 1.24 -5.59
C TYR A 152 -7.73 2.19 -4.47
N ALA A 153 -6.79 2.97 -3.95
CA ALA A 153 -7.10 3.92 -2.90
C ALA A 153 -7.48 5.31 -3.42
N GLU A 154 -6.94 5.71 -4.58
CA GLU A 154 -7.12 7.04 -5.14
C GLU A 154 -7.37 6.97 -6.65
N LEU A 155 -8.25 7.86 -7.15
CA LEU A 155 -8.43 8.14 -8.57
C LEU A 155 -7.91 9.54 -8.89
N ILE A 156 -7.06 9.62 -9.90
CA ILE A 156 -6.57 10.88 -10.45
C ILE A 156 -7.21 11.10 -11.81
N GLN A 157 -7.96 12.17 -11.95
CA GLN A 157 -8.58 12.54 -13.20
C GLN A 157 -7.62 13.43 -14.02
N THR A 158 -7.28 12.93 -15.20
CA THR A 158 -6.54 13.65 -16.23
C THR A 158 -7.38 13.61 -17.52
N THR A 159 -6.77 13.39 -18.67
CA THR A 159 -7.49 12.98 -19.89
C THR A 159 -8.11 11.59 -19.75
N LYS A 160 -7.61 10.80 -18.80
CA LYS A 160 -8.10 9.47 -18.41
C LYS A 160 -8.21 9.40 -16.89
N LEU A 161 -8.99 8.44 -16.40
CA LEU A 161 -9.03 8.10 -14.98
C LEU A 161 -7.89 7.14 -14.65
N LEU A 162 -7.02 7.57 -13.73
CA LEU A 162 -5.85 6.81 -13.32
C LEU A 162 -6.02 6.31 -11.90
N MET A 163 -5.91 4.99 -11.73
CA MET A 163 -5.87 4.34 -10.42
C MET A 163 -4.48 4.48 -9.79
N LYS A 164 -4.43 4.84 -8.54
CA LYS A 164 -3.19 4.96 -7.75
C LYS A 164 -3.32 4.20 -6.42
N ASP A 165 -2.18 3.81 -5.87
CA ASP A 165 -2.08 3.02 -4.64
C ASP A 165 -2.92 1.74 -4.74
N ILE A 166 -2.51 0.89 -5.68
CA ILE A 166 -3.25 -0.29 -6.14
C ILE A 166 -2.81 -1.53 -5.37
N THR A 167 -3.75 -2.40 -5.06
CA THR A 167 -3.50 -3.71 -4.44
C THR A 167 -4.20 -4.80 -5.25
N VAL A 168 -3.47 -5.87 -5.57
CA VAL A 168 -4.01 -7.07 -6.21
C VAL A 168 -4.88 -7.84 -5.23
N ILE A 169 -6.04 -8.29 -5.69
CA ILE A 169 -7.01 -9.00 -4.84
C ILE A 169 -7.52 -10.28 -5.52
N GLU A 170 -8.10 -11.16 -4.73
CA GLU A 170 -8.87 -12.30 -5.22
C GLU A 170 -10.37 -11.91 -5.31
N PRO A 171 -11.05 -12.21 -6.42
CA PRO A 171 -12.46 -11.83 -6.60
C PRO A 171 -13.38 -12.43 -5.53
N SER A 172 -13.09 -13.66 -5.06
CA SER A 172 -13.84 -14.32 -3.99
C SER A 172 -13.87 -13.55 -2.67
N TRP A 173 -12.89 -12.67 -2.44
CA TRP A 173 -12.90 -11.84 -1.22
C TRP A 173 -13.98 -10.78 -1.25
N LEU A 174 -14.33 -10.26 -2.43
CA LEU A 174 -15.44 -9.30 -2.57
C LEU A 174 -16.79 -9.94 -2.19
N GLU A 175 -17.03 -11.17 -2.63
CA GLU A 175 -18.26 -11.90 -2.32
C GLU A 175 -18.43 -12.14 -0.80
N VAL A 176 -17.31 -12.41 -0.10
CA VAL A 176 -17.33 -12.68 1.34
C VAL A 176 -17.36 -11.41 2.18
N LEU A 177 -16.52 -10.41 1.82
CA LEU A 177 -16.30 -9.21 2.63
C LEU A 177 -17.28 -8.09 2.30
N ALA A 178 -17.88 -8.10 1.13
CA ALA A 178 -18.81 -7.09 0.67
C ALA A 178 -20.01 -7.70 -0.10
N PRO A 179 -20.78 -8.62 0.50
CA PRO A 179 -21.87 -9.34 -0.18
C PRO A 179 -23.01 -8.43 -0.66
N HIS A 180 -23.04 -7.19 -0.20
CA HIS A 180 -23.98 -6.15 -0.59
C HIS A 180 -23.49 -5.29 -1.78
N TYR A 181 -22.27 -5.51 -2.23
CA TYR A 181 -21.65 -4.77 -3.33
C TYR A 181 -21.85 -5.48 -4.67
#